data_517da4bbe33ff6559a412b2e4efee366
#
_entry.id   517da4bbe33ff6559a412b2e4efee366
#
_cell.length_a   1.000
_cell.length_b   1.000
_cell.length_c   1.000
_cell.angle_alpha   90.00
_cell.angle_beta   90.00
_cell.angle_gamma   90.00
#
_symmetry.space_group_name_H-M   'P 1'
#
loop_
_entity.id
_entity.type
_entity.pdbx_description
1 polymer ?
#
loop_
_entity_poly.entity_id
_entity_poly.type
_entity_poly.pdbx_seq_one_letter_code
_entity_poly.pdbx_strand_id
1 'polypeptide(L)'
;MTIKPSLTIDDIARELGVSKTTVSRAISGKGRISAATRERVQAYIEEHNYKPNASAKSLAESKTYNLAIVLPRDFIKLDIPFVRTAMSSIVDEAHTLGYNVMLCLDDDTDSTPLMRTLDYRKVDGVILTRTVEDDHMVEMLTKRGIPFATLGSLPLKYAGAAVVEADHDHIGGCCAFAKAVLTGSDAPIALLGNDLNYIVNQNRLSGFRKACQELVIPLNRTPIRMGINDLEGCREAVEELLAQGVRRFLCMDEDVCVRTMTVLRDNGLSIPGDAQVASFADTDQIRNAQPPVSALSFDSAELARAACREFIHALNDDSYDPKPLLGYKVRLRQSMI
;
A
#
# COMPACT_ATOMS: atom_id res chain seq x y z
N MET A 1 23.42 18.59 -29.76
CA MET A 1 22.86 19.64 -28.91
C MET A 1 23.79 19.85 -27.74
N THR A 2 24.55 20.95 -27.73
CA THR A 2 25.44 21.29 -26.62
C THR A 2 24.58 21.90 -25.51
N ILE A 3 24.45 21.19 -24.36
CA ILE A 3 23.77 21.71 -23.17
C ILE A 3 24.57 22.95 -22.74
N LYS A 4 23.96 24.14 -22.74
CA LYS A 4 24.55 25.34 -22.16
C LYS A 4 25.00 25.04 -20.74
N PRO A 5 26.22 25.44 -20.30
CA PRO A 5 26.64 25.26 -18.92
C PRO A 5 25.60 25.97 -18.01
N SER A 6 25.00 25.23 -17.09
CA SER A 6 24.07 25.79 -16.11
C SER A 6 24.84 26.67 -15.14
N LEU A 7 24.26 27.81 -14.79
CA LEU A 7 24.77 28.70 -13.74
C LEU A 7 25.08 27.86 -12.47
N THR A 8 26.19 28.14 -11.81
CA THR A 8 26.61 27.40 -10.60
C THR A 8 26.57 28.32 -9.37
N ILE A 9 26.59 27.74 -8.16
CA ILE A 9 26.74 28.51 -6.90
C ILE A 9 28.02 29.35 -6.93
N ASP A 10 29.06 28.88 -7.60
CA ASP A 10 30.32 29.59 -7.76
C ASP A 10 30.15 30.86 -8.58
N ASP A 11 29.40 30.78 -9.64
CA ASP A 11 29.15 31.93 -10.52
C ASP A 11 28.31 32.97 -9.78
N ILE A 12 27.27 32.56 -9.06
CA ILE A 12 26.45 33.47 -8.23
C ILE A 12 27.31 34.14 -7.15
N ALA A 13 28.16 33.37 -6.47
CA ALA A 13 29.04 33.89 -5.43
C ALA A 13 30.01 34.94 -5.96
N ARG A 14 30.59 34.70 -7.16
CA ARG A 14 31.49 35.62 -7.85
C ARG A 14 30.78 36.90 -8.26
N GLU A 15 29.61 36.78 -8.87
CA GLU A 15 28.84 37.92 -9.39
C GLU A 15 28.33 38.83 -8.27
N LEU A 16 27.90 38.25 -7.18
CA LEU A 16 27.37 39.01 -6.03
C LEU A 16 28.45 39.43 -5.01
N GLY A 17 29.71 39.04 -5.22
CA GLY A 17 30.82 39.35 -4.32
C GLY A 17 30.70 38.75 -2.93
N VAL A 18 30.11 37.56 -2.81
CA VAL A 18 29.88 36.84 -1.55
C VAL A 18 30.55 35.45 -1.59
N SER A 19 30.64 34.78 -0.41
CA SER A 19 31.17 33.42 -0.39
C SER A 19 30.14 32.40 -0.87
N LYS A 20 30.61 31.25 -1.41
CA LYS A 20 29.73 30.08 -1.73
C LYS A 20 28.85 29.69 -0.54
N THR A 21 29.42 29.70 0.66
CA THR A 21 28.68 29.40 1.89
C THR A 21 27.54 30.39 2.13
N THR A 22 27.75 31.68 1.80
CA THR A 22 26.73 32.71 1.91
C THR A 22 25.58 32.46 0.93
N VAL A 23 25.88 32.13 -0.32
CA VAL A 23 24.88 31.77 -1.33
C VAL A 23 24.11 30.50 -0.90
N SER A 24 24.81 29.46 -0.47
CA SER A 24 24.19 28.22 0.02
C SER A 24 23.26 28.45 1.22
N ARG A 25 23.66 29.31 2.18
CA ARG A 25 22.82 29.68 3.31
C ARG A 25 21.61 30.53 2.90
N ALA A 26 21.77 31.38 1.90
CA ALA A 26 20.64 32.17 1.36
C ALA A 26 19.58 31.25 0.72
N ILE A 27 20.02 30.25 -0.04
CA ILE A 27 19.16 29.27 -0.72
C ILE A 27 18.48 28.34 0.27
N SER A 28 19.24 27.77 1.23
CA SER A 28 18.72 26.81 2.21
C SER A 28 17.87 27.41 3.33
N GLY A 29 17.93 28.74 3.50
CA GLY A 29 17.31 29.42 4.64
C GLY A 29 18.01 29.18 5.98
N LYS A 30 19.03 28.30 6.04
CA LYS A 30 19.75 27.91 7.26
C LYS A 30 20.99 28.78 7.48
N GLY A 31 21.29 29.05 8.74
CA GLY A 31 22.47 29.82 9.15
C GLY A 31 22.26 31.35 9.20
N ARG A 32 23.22 32.05 9.83
CA ARG A 32 23.15 33.52 10.02
C ARG A 32 23.70 34.23 8.79
N ILE A 33 22.86 34.94 8.07
CA ILE A 33 23.18 35.91 7.03
C ILE A 33 22.26 37.12 7.18
N SER A 34 22.69 38.32 6.72
CA SER A 34 21.85 39.50 6.77
C SER A 34 20.62 39.36 5.84
N ALA A 35 19.49 39.97 6.22
CA ALA A 35 18.30 39.99 5.37
C ALA A 35 18.59 40.57 3.99
N ALA A 36 19.33 41.68 3.92
CA ALA A 36 19.74 42.33 2.68
C ALA A 36 20.58 41.40 1.77
N THR A 37 21.48 40.59 2.35
CA THR A 37 22.26 39.62 1.57
C THR A 37 21.37 38.48 1.04
N ARG A 38 20.41 38.02 1.85
CA ARG A 38 19.44 36.99 1.43
C ARG A 38 18.59 37.48 0.26
N GLU A 39 18.03 38.67 0.36
CA GLU A 39 17.21 39.30 -0.70
C GLU A 39 18.02 39.46 -2.01
N ARG A 40 19.27 39.93 -1.93
CA ARG A 40 20.12 40.07 -3.12
C ARG A 40 20.39 38.73 -3.81
N VAL A 41 20.66 37.66 -3.04
CA VAL A 41 20.90 36.33 -3.60
C VAL A 41 19.60 35.78 -4.21
N GLN A 42 18.47 35.96 -3.51
CA GLN A 42 17.17 35.49 -3.99
C GLN A 42 16.76 36.19 -5.29
N ALA A 43 16.87 37.51 -5.36
CA ALA A 43 16.57 38.29 -6.57
C ALA A 43 17.44 37.82 -7.76
N TYR A 44 18.74 37.58 -7.54
CA TYR A 44 19.63 37.09 -8.60
C TYR A 44 19.25 35.70 -9.08
N ILE A 45 18.85 34.78 -8.15
CA ILE A 45 18.36 33.44 -8.47
C ILE A 45 17.10 33.48 -9.33
N GLU A 46 16.15 34.34 -8.98
CA GLU A 46 14.88 34.54 -9.70
C GLU A 46 15.13 35.13 -11.10
N GLU A 47 15.92 36.18 -11.19
CA GLU A 47 16.28 36.84 -12.47
C GLU A 47 16.93 35.90 -13.47
N HIS A 48 17.83 35.02 -12.98
CA HIS A 48 18.58 34.10 -13.82
C HIS A 48 17.99 32.68 -13.88
N ASN A 49 16.79 32.50 -13.30
CA ASN A 49 16.10 31.19 -13.25
C ASN A 49 17.02 30.06 -12.79
N TYR A 50 17.89 30.38 -11.80
CA TYR A 50 18.83 29.41 -11.26
C TYR A 50 18.09 28.34 -10.44
N LYS A 51 18.36 27.08 -10.75
CA LYS A 51 17.90 25.95 -9.94
C LYS A 51 19.09 25.32 -9.24
N PRO A 52 19.04 25.16 -7.90
CA PRO A 52 20.10 24.46 -7.17
C PRO A 52 20.38 23.09 -7.80
N ASN A 53 21.64 22.75 -7.93
CA ASN A 53 22.02 21.46 -8.46
C ASN A 53 21.61 20.36 -7.44
N ALA A 54 20.63 19.54 -7.79
CA ALA A 54 20.12 18.46 -6.95
C ALA A 54 21.21 17.47 -6.55
N SER A 55 22.18 17.18 -7.46
CA SER A 55 23.31 16.29 -7.18
C SER A 55 24.25 16.89 -6.14
N ALA A 56 24.51 18.21 -6.19
CA ALA A 56 25.34 18.88 -5.19
C ALA A 56 24.68 18.92 -3.81
N LYS A 57 23.36 19.14 -3.77
CA LYS A 57 22.58 19.07 -2.53
C LYS A 57 22.61 17.64 -1.95
N SER A 58 22.33 16.65 -2.77
CA SER A 58 22.38 15.24 -2.44
C SER A 58 23.71 14.82 -1.82
N LEU A 59 24.83 15.23 -2.44
CA LEU A 59 26.17 14.96 -1.93
C LEU A 59 26.43 15.62 -0.57
N ALA A 60 26.01 16.87 -0.41
CA ALA A 60 26.22 17.63 0.83
C ALA A 60 25.41 17.08 2.02
N GLU A 61 24.23 16.54 1.75
CA GLU A 61 23.29 16.01 2.77
C GLU A 61 23.38 14.48 2.89
N SER A 62 24.20 13.82 2.08
CA SER A 62 24.31 12.34 1.99
C SER A 62 22.95 11.67 1.79
N LYS A 63 22.03 12.33 1.07
CA LYS A 63 20.68 11.87 0.72
C LYS A 63 20.47 11.91 -0.77
N THR A 64 19.76 10.92 -1.29
CA THR A 64 19.42 10.85 -2.72
C THR A 64 18.12 11.55 -3.06
N TYR A 65 17.24 11.72 -2.08
CA TYR A 65 15.85 12.18 -2.24
C TYR A 65 15.06 11.30 -3.20
N ASN A 66 15.38 10.01 -3.21
CA ASN A 66 14.65 8.99 -3.96
C ASN A 66 14.23 7.86 -3.01
N LEU A 67 13.04 7.34 -3.23
CA LEU A 67 12.54 6.10 -2.63
C LEU A 67 12.37 5.04 -3.71
N ALA A 68 12.60 3.78 -3.38
CA ALA A 68 12.19 2.65 -4.22
C ALA A 68 10.80 2.18 -3.78
N ILE A 69 9.89 1.96 -4.73
CA ILE A 69 8.68 1.15 -4.51
C ILE A 69 8.94 -0.22 -5.12
N VAL A 70 8.74 -1.26 -4.33
CA VAL A 70 8.81 -2.64 -4.80
C VAL A 70 7.40 -3.16 -5.05
N LEU A 71 7.15 -3.58 -6.28
CA LEU A 71 5.89 -4.18 -6.70
C LEU A 71 6.12 -5.61 -7.15
N PRO A 72 5.28 -6.56 -6.72
CA PRO A 72 5.26 -7.89 -7.29
C PRO A 72 4.91 -7.81 -8.78
N ARG A 73 5.66 -8.53 -9.61
CA ARG A 73 5.48 -8.50 -11.07
C ARG A 73 4.12 -9.06 -11.51
N ASP A 74 3.63 -10.06 -10.82
CA ASP A 74 2.31 -10.65 -11.03
C ASP A 74 1.16 -9.68 -10.68
N PHE A 75 1.30 -8.84 -9.67
CA PHE A 75 0.29 -7.82 -9.32
C PHE A 75 0.04 -6.82 -10.45
N ILE A 76 1.07 -6.49 -11.23
CA ILE A 76 0.93 -5.63 -12.41
C ILE A 76 0.19 -6.37 -13.53
N LYS A 77 0.52 -7.65 -13.75
CA LYS A 77 -0.14 -8.48 -14.78
C LYS A 77 -1.63 -8.67 -14.48
N LEU A 78 -2.01 -8.76 -13.21
CA LEU A 78 -3.40 -8.95 -12.78
C LEU A 78 -4.20 -7.64 -12.69
N ASP A 79 -3.56 -6.47 -12.97
CA ASP A 79 -4.18 -5.13 -12.87
C ASP A 79 -4.92 -4.89 -11.54
N ILE A 80 -4.29 -5.27 -10.43
CA ILE A 80 -4.89 -5.17 -9.11
C ILE A 80 -5.15 -3.69 -8.76
N PRO A 81 -6.41 -3.26 -8.50
CA PRO A 81 -6.77 -1.87 -8.26
C PRO A 81 -6.02 -1.22 -7.09
N PHE A 82 -5.72 -2.00 -6.05
CA PHE A 82 -4.90 -1.57 -4.92
C PHE A 82 -3.53 -1.06 -5.36
N VAL A 83 -2.84 -1.80 -6.25
CA VAL A 83 -1.49 -1.45 -6.73
C VAL A 83 -1.49 -0.11 -7.44
N ARG A 84 -2.43 0.10 -8.36
CA ARG A 84 -2.57 1.37 -9.10
C ARG A 84 -2.80 2.54 -8.17
N THR A 85 -3.72 2.38 -7.20
CA THR A 85 -4.03 3.41 -6.20
C THR A 85 -2.85 3.68 -5.29
N ALA A 86 -2.17 2.65 -4.80
CA ALA A 86 -1.00 2.80 -3.93
C ALA A 86 0.15 3.51 -4.64
N MET A 87 0.48 3.09 -5.88
CA MET A 87 1.53 3.73 -6.68
C MET A 87 1.30 5.22 -6.87
N SER A 88 0.12 5.61 -7.38
CA SER A 88 -0.18 7.02 -7.62
C SER A 88 -0.13 7.83 -6.33
N SER A 89 -0.69 7.31 -5.24
CA SER A 89 -0.73 7.99 -3.94
C SER A 89 0.66 8.16 -3.32
N ILE A 90 1.55 7.16 -3.44
CA ILE A 90 2.94 7.28 -2.97
C ILE A 90 3.70 8.30 -3.81
N VAL A 91 3.54 8.28 -5.13
CA VAL A 91 4.23 9.23 -6.02
C VAL A 91 3.83 10.67 -5.71
N ASP A 92 2.54 10.95 -5.55
CA ASP A 92 2.02 12.29 -5.24
C ASP A 92 2.52 12.78 -3.86
N GLU A 93 2.47 11.92 -2.84
CA GLU A 93 2.92 12.27 -1.49
C GLU A 93 4.44 12.47 -1.44
N ALA A 94 5.22 11.57 -2.05
CA ALA A 94 6.67 11.69 -2.14
C ALA A 94 7.08 13.00 -2.84
N HIS A 95 6.42 13.33 -3.95
CA HIS A 95 6.66 14.58 -4.68
C HIS A 95 6.39 15.81 -3.80
N THR A 96 5.29 15.82 -3.06
CA THR A 96 4.93 16.90 -2.13
C THR A 96 6.01 17.09 -1.06
N LEU A 97 6.64 16.01 -0.62
CA LEU A 97 7.72 16.01 0.38
C LEU A 97 9.13 16.12 -0.22
N GLY A 98 9.25 16.40 -1.52
CA GLY A 98 10.53 16.64 -2.21
C GLY A 98 11.32 15.37 -2.55
N TYR A 99 10.67 14.21 -2.60
CA TYR A 99 11.25 12.94 -2.99
C TYR A 99 10.77 12.49 -4.38
N ASN A 100 11.62 11.78 -5.10
CA ASN A 100 11.24 11.05 -6.30
C ASN A 100 11.02 9.58 -5.97
N VAL A 101 10.35 8.87 -6.89
CA VAL A 101 10.06 7.45 -6.73
C VAL A 101 10.67 6.66 -7.87
N MET A 102 11.37 5.58 -7.53
CA MET A 102 11.89 4.58 -8.46
C MET A 102 11.07 3.30 -8.33
N LEU A 103 10.49 2.85 -9.44
CA LEU A 103 9.74 1.61 -9.47
C LEU A 103 10.69 0.42 -9.68
N CYS A 104 10.65 -0.53 -8.77
CA CYS A 104 11.34 -1.81 -8.86
C CYS A 104 10.31 -2.94 -8.93
N LEU A 105 10.34 -3.69 -10.02
CA LEU A 105 9.54 -4.90 -10.14
C LEU A 105 10.32 -6.05 -9.55
N ASP A 106 9.67 -6.77 -8.64
CA ASP A 106 10.21 -7.97 -8.01
C ASP A 106 9.34 -9.18 -8.35
N ASP A 107 9.96 -10.31 -8.53
CA ASP A 107 9.31 -11.60 -8.39
C ASP A 107 10.15 -12.43 -7.42
N ASP A 108 9.58 -13.46 -6.81
CA ASP A 108 10.25 -14.25 -5.78
C ASP A 108 11.57 -14.90 -6.25
N THR A 109 11.90 -14.77 -7.53
CA THR A 109 13.08 -15.33 -8.19
C THR A 109 14.10 -14.28 -8.65
N ASP A 110 13.73 -13.00 -8.78
CA ASP A 110 14.60 -11.96 -9.33
C ASP A 110 14.44 -10.60 -8.63
N SER A 111 15.24 -10.39 -7.59
CA SER A 111 15.41 -9.08 -6.91
C SER A 111 16.48 -8.19 -7.54
N THR A 112 17.06 -8.58 -8.68
CA THR A 112 18.16 -7.86 -9.34
C THR A 112 17.89 -6.37 -9.55
N PRO A 113 16.71 -5.90 -9.98
CA PRO A 113 16.43 -4.48 -10.16
C PRO A 113 16.58 -3.67 -8.88
N LEU A 114 16.04 -4.17 -7.76
CA LEU A 114 16.18 -3.51 -6.46
C LEU A 114 17.63 -3.58 -5.98
N MET A 115 18.27 -4.75 -6.08
CA MET A 115 19.67 -4.93 -5.67
C MET A 115 20.61 -3.94 -6.35
N ARG A 116 20.51 -3.77 -7.68
CA ARG A 116 21.26 -2.74 -8.40
C ARG A 116 21.03 -1.33 -7.87
N THR A 117 19.79 -1.01 -7.58
CA THR A 117 19.40 0.31 -7.06
C THR A 117 20.05 0.58 -5.69
N LEU A 118 20.06 -0.42 -4.81
CA LEU A 118 20.68 -0.36 -3.50
C LEU A 118 22.20 -0.33 -3.55
N ASP A 119 22.83 -1.18 -4.38
CA ASP A 119 24.30 -1.25 -4.55
C ASP A 119 24.90 0.06 -5.05
N TYR A 120 24.16 0.77 -5.92
CA TYR A 120 24.56 2.09 -6.40
C TYR A 120 24.09 3.25 -5.52
N ARG A 121 23.52 2.96 -4.33
CA ARG A 121 23.01 3.97 -3.39
C ARG A 121 22.11 5.01 -4.06
N LYS A 122 21.16 4.57 -4.89
CA LYS A 122 20.28 5.47 -5.65
C LYS A 122 19.03 5.89 -4.89
N VAL A 123 18.73 5.26 -3.74
CA VAL A 123 17.55 5.53 -2.92
C VAL A 123 17.92 5.64 -1.46
N ASP A 124 17.13 6.40 -0.70
CA ASP A 124 17.28 6.59 0.75
C ASP A 124 16.53 5.51 1.54
N GLY A 125 15.58 4.84 0.90
CA GLY A 125 14.80 3.78 1.52
C GLY A 125 13.86 3.10 0.52
N VAL A 126 13.15 2.07 1.02
CA VAL A 126 12.32 1.17 0.20
C VAL A 126 10.90 1.11 0.78
N ILE A 127 9.87 1.11 -0.08
CA ILE A 127 8.49 0.82 0.29
C ILE A 127 8.10 -0.51 -0.34
N LEU A 128 7.76 -1.50 0.50
CA LEU A 128 7.23 -2.79 0.09
C LEU A 128 5.71 -2.71 0.02
N THR A 129 5.11 -3.12 -1.09
CA THR A 129 3.67 -3.00 -1.32
C THR A 129 2.87 -4.25 -0.97
N ARG A 130 3.54 -5.28 -0.51
CA ARG A 130 2.93 -6.50 0.06
C ARG A 130 3.76 -7.02 1.22
N THR A 131 3.16 -7.84 2.05
CA THR A 131 3.82 -8.60 3.11
C THR A 131 3.38 -10.06 3.04
N VAL A 132 4.34 -10.97 3.14
CA VAL A 132 4.12 -12.42 3.11
C VAL A 132 4.77 -13.09 4.31
N GLU A 133 4.38 -14.37 4.57
CA GLU A 133 4.85 -15.09 5.76
C GLU A 133 6.37 -15.26 5.77
N ASP A 134 6.95 -15.73 4.66
CA ASP A 134 8.40 -15.87 4.49
C ASP A 134 8.88 -14.82 3.46
N ASP A 135 9.14 -13.59 3.94
CA ASP A 135 9.43 -12.46 3.07
C ASP A 135 10.93 -12.26 2.90
N HIS A 136 11.47 -12.77 1.79
CA HIS A 136 12.89 -12.65 1.44
C HIS A 136 13.35 -11.20 1.28
N MET A 137 12.44 -10.28 0.88
CA MET A 137 12.77 -8.85 0.77
C MET A 137 12.98 -8.22 2.13
N VAL A 138 12.10 -8.53 3.09
CA VAL A 138 12.24 -8.08 4.48
C VAL A 138 13.54 -8.60 5.08
N GLU A 139 13.85 -9.89 4.88
CA GLU A 139 15.12 -10.49 5.35
C GLU A 139 16.34 -9.79 4.74
N MET A 140 16.33 -9.60 3.43
CA MET A 140 17.42 -8.96 2.70
C MET A 140 17.64 -7.51 3.12
N LEU A 141 16.58 -6.70 3.20
CA LEU A 141 16.65 -5.30 3.61
C LEU A 141 17.14 -5.17 5.06
N THR A 142 16.60 -5.98 5.98
CA THR A 142 17.01 -6.02 7.39
C THR A 142 18.49 -6.39 7.52
N LYS A 143 18.92 -7.46 6.84
CA LYS A 143 20.33 -7.92 6.87
C LYS A 143 21.31 -6.87 6.33
N ARG A 144 20.87 -6.05 5.39
CA ARG A 144 21.70 -4.98 4.79
C ARG A 144 21.59 -3.66 5.54
N GLY A 145 20.73 -3.55 6.56
CA GLY A 145 20.48 -2.29 7.28
C GLY A 145 19.87 -1.21 6.40
N ILE A 146 19.09 -1.58 5.38
CA ILE A 146 18.39 -0.64 4.51
C ILE A 146 17.05 -0.28 5.17
N PRO A 147 16.76 1.01 5.41
CA PRO A 147 15.47 1.40 5.96
C PRO A 147 14.34 1.11 4.96
N PHE A 148 13.22 0.59 5.46
CA PHE A 148 12.05 0.32 4.64
C PHE A 148 10.73 0.53 5.38
N ALA A 149 9.68 0.75 4.62
CA ALA A 149 8.30 0.76 5.07
C ALA A 149 7.50 -0.33 4.35
N THR A 150 6.40 -0.77 4.97
CA THR A 150 5.50 -1.76 4.37
C THR A 150 4.07 -1.22 4.25
N LEU A 151 3.38 -1.61 3.18
CA LEU A 151 1.92 -1.55 3.10
C LEU A 151 1.36 -2.89 3.57
N GLY A 152 0.94 -2.92 4.81
CA GLY A 152 0.54 -4.12 5.56
C GLY A 152 1.48 -4.44 6.71
N SER A 153 0.94 -5.10 7.72
CA SER A 153 1.69 -5.58 8.88
C SER A 153 2.68 -6.67 8.48
N LEU A 154 3.77 -6.77 9.22
CA LEU A 154 4.74 -7.85 9.08
C LEU A 154 4.37 -9.04 9.99
N PRO A 155 4.78 -10.28 9.64
CA PRO A 155 4.77 -11.40 10.57
C PRO A 155 5.56 -11.10 11.84
N LEU A 156 5.14 -11.67 12.98
CA LEU A 156 5.80 -11.45 14.28
C LEU A 156 7.31 -11.73 14.27
N LYS A 157 7.78 -12.67 13.45
CA LYS A 157 9.22 -12.97 13.32
C LYS A 157 10.04 -11.81 12.75
N TYR A 158 9.40 -10.84 12.09
CA TYR A 158 10.01 -9.63 11.56
C TYR A 158 9.61 -8.37 12.35
N ALA A 159 9.04 -8.52 13.54
CA ALA A 159 8.60 -7.39 14.35
C ALA A 159 9.74 -6.39 14.57
N GLY A 160 9.49 -5.12 14.26
CA GLY A 160 10.48 -4.04 14.37
C GLY A 160 11.55 -4.01 13.26
N ALA A 161 11.44 -4.83 12.23
CA ALA A 161 12.35 -4.79 11.08
C ALA A 161 12.10 -3.58 10.19
N ALA A 162 10.84 -3.22 9.94
CA ALA A 162 10.48 -2.03 9.19
C ALA A 162 10.55 -0.76 10.05
N VAL A 163 10.89 0.36 9.43
CA VAL A 163 10.81 1.69 10.06
C VAL A 163 9.34 2.10 10.22
N VAL A 164 8.50 1.74 9.24
CA VAL A 164 7.05 2.00 9.25
C VAL A 164 6.31 0.76 8.75
N GLU A 165 5.35 0.28 9.54
CA GLU A 165 4.35 -0.69 9.13
C GLU A 165 3.01 0.03 9.01
N ALA A 166 2.61 0.42 7.80
CA ALA A 166 1.33 1.06 7.56
C ALA A 166 0.28 -0.01 7.23
N ASP A 167 -0.76 -0.12 8.03
CA ASP A 167 -1.82 -1.10 7.81
C ASP A 167 -3.20 -0.54 8.21
N HIS A 168 -4.24 -1.21 7.74
CA HIS A 168 -5.59 -1.07 8.26
C HIS A 168 -5.84 -2.06 9.40
N ASP A 169 -6.79 -1.75 10.28
CA ASP A 169 -7.29 -2.72 11.26
C ASP A 169 -8.11 -3.81 10.54
N HIS A 170 -7.42 -4.71 9.83
CA HIS A 170 -8.04 -5.82 9.12
C HIS A 170 -8.75 -6.78 10.07
N ILE A 171 -8.17 -7.08 11.22
CA ILE A 171 -8.77 -8.00 12.19
C ILE A 171 -10.07 -7.41 12.76
N GLY A 172 -10.03 -6.17 13.25
CA GLY A 172 -11.21 -5.49 13.79
C GLY A 172 -12.27 -5.23 12.74
N GLY A 173 -11.85 -4.74 11.56
CA GLY A 173 -12.75 -4.45 10.44
C GLY A 173 -13.46 -5.70 9.91
N CYS A 174 -12.72 -6.77 9.64
CA CYS A 174 -13.31 -8.04 9.20
C CYS A 174 -14.19 -8.67 10.27
N CYS A 175 -13.83 -8.57 11.56
CA CYS A 175 -14.68 -8.99 12.65
C CYS A 175 -16.01 -8.20 12.69
N ALA A 176 -15.96 -6.88 12.62
CA ALA A 176 -17.13 -6.03 12.63
C ALA A 176 -18.05 -6.28 11.43
N PHE A 177 -17.47 -6.39 10.22
CA PHE A 177 -18.24 -6.67 9.01
C PHE A 177 -18.82 -8.09 9.01
N ALA A 178 -18.04 -9.10 9.40
CA ALA A 178 -18.51 -10.47 9.52
C ALA A 178 -19.69 -10.56 10.50
N LYS A 179 -19.63 -9.89 11.66
CA LYS A 179 -20.77 -9.82 12.59
C LYS A 179 -22.00 -9.22 11.92
N ALA A 180 -21.85 -8.11 11.17
CA ALA A 180 -22.97 -7.46 10.50
C ALA A 180 -23.65 -8.37 9.46
N VAL A 181 -22.89 -9.23 8.78
CA VAL A 181 -23.44 -10.17 7.80
C VAL A 181 -23.89 -11.52 8.40
N LEU A 182 -23.37 -11.90 9.57
CA LEU A 182 -23.74 -13.13 10.28
C LEU A 182 -25.00 -12.95 11.11
N THR A 183 -25.18 -11.77 11.73
CA THR A 183 -26.41 -11.44 12.48
C THR A 183 -27.59 -11.25 11.55
N GLY A 184 -28.73 -11.77 11.90
CA GLY A 184 -29.98 -11.61 11.14
C GLY A 184 -30.38 -12.84 10.31
N SER A 185 -29.54 -13.87 10.25
CA SER A 185 -29.90 -15.15 9.62
C SER A 185 -29.14 -16.32 10.25
N ASP A 186 -29.89 -17.41 10.48
CA ASP A 186 -29.31 -18.67 10.93
C ASP A 186 -28.76 -19.54 9.80
N ALA A 187 -28.93 -19.12 8.54
CA ALA A 187 -28.42 -19.84 7.39
C ALA A 187 -26.88 -19.83 7.35
N PRO A 188 -26.23 -20.91 6.90
CA PRO A 188 -24.79 -20.98 6.81
C PRO A 188 -24.23 -19.95 5.84
N ILE A 189 -23.05 -19.41 6.16
CA ILE A 189 -22.27 -18.52 5.31
C ILE A 189 -20.86 -19.11 5.09
N ALA A 190 -20.44 -19.22 3.85
CA ALA A 190 -19.10 -19.67 3.51
C ALA A 190 -18.13 -18.48 3.40
N LEU A 191 -16.93 -18.62 3.95
CA LEU A 191 -15.81 -17.73 3.65
C LEU A 191 -15.00 -18.31 2.48
N LEU A 192 -14.83 -17.53 1.43
CA LEU A 192 -14.06 -17.85 0.24
C LEU A 192 -12.83 -16.95 0.16
N GLY A 193 -11.65 -17.52 -0.06
CA GLY A 193 -10.42 -16.75 -0.14
C GLY A 193 -9.35 -17.42 -0.98
N ASN A 194 -8.30 -16.67 -1.25
CA ASN A 194 -7.16 -17.11 -2.01
C ASN A 194 -5.97 -17.51 -1.11
N ASP A 195 -4.76 -17.07 -1.42
CA ASP A 195 -3.53 -17.51 -0.77
C ASP A 195 -3.35 -16.93 0.65
N LEU A 196 -3.14 -17.81 1.62
CA LEU A 196 -2.84 -17.44 3.01
C LEU A 196 -1.36 -17.08 3.26
N ASN A 197 -0.50 -17.16 2.25
CA ASN A 197 0.85 -16.64 2.35
C ASN A 197 0.87 -15.12 2.54
N TYR A 198 -0.16 -14.41 2.05
CA TYR A 198 -0.32 -12.98 2.28
C TYR A 198 -0.83 -12.67 3.69
N ILE A 199 -0.11 -11.83 4.43
CA ILE A 199 -0.47 -11.47 5.82
C ILE A 199 -1.84 -10.81 5.90
N VAL A 200 -2.23 -9.99 4.95
CA VAL A 200 -3.56 -9.39 4.88
C VAL A 200 -4.67 -10.45 4.89
N ASN A 201 -4.48 -11.59 4.21
CA ASN A 201 -5.46 -12.67 4.18
C ASN A 201 -5.52 -13.45 5.50
N GLN A 202 -4.38 -13.63 6.16
CA GLN A 202 -4.34 -14.19 7.51
C GLN A 202 -5.09 -13.29 8.51
N ASN A 203 -4.88 -11.98 8.44
CA ASN A 203 -5.57 -11.01 9.29
C ASN A 203 -7.08 -10.98 9.03
N ARG A 204 -7.51 -11.06 7.76
CA ARG A 204 -8.93 -11.15 7.37
C ARG A 204 -9.57 -12.44 7.90
N LEU A 205 -8.89 -13.57 7.74
CA LEU A 205 -9.34 -14.85 8.28
C LEU A 205 -9.45 -14.81 9.81
N SER A 206 -8.47 -14.22 10.48
CA SER A 206 -8.48 -14.04 11.93
C SER A 206 -9.64 -13.19 12.40
N GLY A 207 -9.96 -12.09 11.68
CA GLY A 207 -11.12 -11.26 11.94
C GLY A 207 -12.44 -12.01 11.78
N PHE A 208 -12.58 -12.83 10.72
CA PHE A 208 -13.77 -13.67 10.52
C PHE A 208 -13.94 -14.70 11.64
N ARG A 209 -12.85 -15.41 11.99
CA ARG A 209 -12.88 -16.38 13.09
C ARG A 209 -13.23 -15.75 14.42
N LYS A 210 -12.71 -14.54 14.70
CA LYS A 210 -13.05 -13.76 15.88
C LYS A 210 -14.56 -13.44 15.93
N ALA A 211 -15.15 -13.03 14.81
CA ALA A 211 -16.59 -12.80 14.73
C ALA A 211 -17.40 -14.06 15.03
N CYS A 212 -17.03 -15.19 14.43
CA CYS A 212 -17.70 -16.49 14.69
C CYS A 212 -17.59 -16.90 16.17
N GLN A 213 -16.43 -16.70 16.79
CA GLN A 213 -16.21 -17.00 18.20
C GLN A 213 -17.06 -16.10 19.11
N GLU A 214 -17.09 -14.81 18.87
CA GLU A 214 -17.85 -13.85 19.68
C GLU A 214 -19.38 -14.01 19.53
N LEU A 215 -19.83 -14.49 18.37
CA LEU A 215 -21.24 -14.82 18.12
C LEU A 215 -21.60 -16.28 18.47
N VAL A 216 -20.63 -17.07 18.93
CA VAL A 216 -20.80 -18.50 19.29
C VAL A 216 -21.39 -19.31 18.12
N ILE A 217 -20.93 -19.04 16.90
CA ILE A 217 -21.43 -19.73 15.68
C ILE A 217 -20.67 -21.04 15.49
N PRO A 218 -21.37 -22.18 15.32
CA PRO A 218 -20.74 -23.46 15.07
C PRO A 218 -19.98 -23.52 13.74
N LEU A 219 -18.83 -24.22 13.69
CA LEU A 219 -17.98 -24.32 12.49
C LEU A 219 -18.70 -24.90 11.26
N ASN A 220 -19.66 -25.79 11.45
CA ASN A 220 -20.44 -26.35 10.33
C ASN A 220 -21.37 -25.33 9.66
N ARG A 221 -21.59 -24.17 10.29
CA ARG A 221 -22.35 -23.05 9.70
C ARG A 221 -21.47 -22.03 8.99
N THR A 222 -20.16 -22.16 9.12
CA THR A 222 -19.17 -21.23 8.55
C THR A 222 -18.06 -21.98 7.81
N PRO A 223 -18.40 -22.77 6.75
CA PRO A 223 -17.38 -23.45 5.97
C PRO A 223 -16.41 -22.45 5.36
N ILE A 224 -15.13 -22.82 5.30
CA ILE A 224 -14.04 -21.99 4.77
C ILE A 224 -13.41 -22.71 3.60
N ARG A 225 -13.26 -22.03 2.46
CA ARG A 225 -12.53 -22.51 1.28
C ARG A 225 -11.47 -21.50 0.92
N MET A 226 -10.21 -21.92 0.97
CA MET A 226 -9.04 -21.12 0.64
C MET A 226 -8.34 -21.69 -0.58
N GLY A 227 -7.42 -20.92 -1.17
CA GLY A 227 -6.68 -21.33 -2.37
C GLY A 227 -7.44 -21.14 -3.69
N ILE A 228 -8.44 -20.25 -3.70
CA ILE A 228 -9.23 -19.93 -4.89
C ILE A 228 -8.46 -18.93 -5.75
N ASN A 229 -7.65 -19.42 -6.70
CA ASN A 229 -6.77 -18.59 -7.50
C ASN A 229 -7.29 -18.27 -8.91
N ASP A 230 -8.29 -19.01 -9.38
CA ASP A 230 -8.89 -18.86 -10.72
C ASP A 230 -10.41 -19.11 -10.69
N LEU A 231 -11.04 -18.99 -11.85
CA LEU A 231 -12.49 -19.19 -12.00
C LEU A 231 -12.89 -20.65 -11.81
N GLU A 232 -12.07 -21.60 -12.24
CA GLU A 232 -12.40 -23.03 -12.15
C GLU A 232 -12.37 -23.50 -10.70
N GLY A 233 -11.32 -23.17 -9.95
CA GLY A 233 -11.27 -23.46 -8.51
C GLY A 233 -12.37 -22.76 -7.72
N CYS A 234 -12.79 -21.56 -8.15
CA CYS A 234 -13.96 -20.89 -7.59
C CYS A 234 -15.25 -21.65 -7.89
N ARG A 235 -15.41 -22.16 -9.12
CA ARG A 235 -16.57 -22.96 -9.55
C ARG A 235 -16.71 -24.22 -8.71
N GLU A 236 -15.64 -25.01 -8.61
CA GLU A 236 -15.63 -26.22 -7.81
C GLU A 236 -16.03 -25.93 -6.35
N ALA A 237 -15.42 -24.92 -5.72
CA ALA A 237 -15.69 -24.55 -4.34
C ALA A 237 -17.16 -24.09 -4.13
N VAL A 238 -17.68 -23.24 -5.02
CA VAL A 238 -19.04 -22.70 -4.91
C VAL A 238 -20.07 -23.78 -5.17
N GLU A 239 -19.92 -24.62 -6.19
CA GLU A 239 -20.86 -25.70 -6.53
C GLU A 239 -20.89 -26.77 -5.43
N GLU A 240 -19.74 -27.13 -4.84
CA GLU A 240 -19.72 -28.02 -3.66
C GLU A 240 -20.52 -27.44 -2.51
N LEU A 241 -20.35 -26.14 -2.20
CA LEU A 241 -21.06 -25.46 -1.12
C LEU A 241 -22.55 -25.31 -1.41
N LEU A 242 -22.92 -25.05 -2.67
CA LEU A 242 -24.33 -25.02 -3.11
C LEU A 242 -25.01 -26.38 -2.91
N ALA A 243 -24.31 -27.49 -3.21
CA ALA A 243 -24.80 -28.85 -2.97
C ALA A 243 -25.00 -29.16 -1.48
N GLN A 244 -24.23 -28.50 -0.60
CA GLN A 244 -24.38 -28.57 0.87
C GLN A 244 -25.48 -27.64 1.41
N GLY A 245 -26.17 -26.90 0.54
CA GLY A 245 -27.25 -25.97 0.93
C GLY A 245 -26.75 -24.58 1.34
N VAL A 246 -25.46 -24.27 1.17
CA VAL A 246 -24.93 -22.91 1.41
C VAL A 246 -25.44 -21.97 0.32
N ARG A 247 -25.95 -20.81 0.72
CA ARG A 247 -26.46 -19.76 -0.19
C ARG A 247 -25.92 -18.38 0.16
N ARG A 248 -25.04 -18.29 1.13
CA ARG A 248 -24.44 -17.03 1.59
C ARG A 248 -22.92 -17.15 1.51
N PHE A 249 -22.27 -16.17 0.84
CA PHE A 249 -20.86 -16.19 0.54
C PHE A 249 -20.21 -14.89 1.00
N LEU A 250 -19.16 -14.98 1.78
CA LEU A 250 -18.30 -13.87 2.16
C LEU A 250 -16.93 -14.07 1.48
N CYS A 251 -16.54 -13.14 0.62
CA CYS A 251 -15.32 -13.23 -0.17
C CYS A 251 -14.21 -12.38 0.45
N MET A 252 -12.99 -12.90 0.51
CA MET A 252 -11.86 -12.19 1.10
C MET A 252 -11.41 -10.96 0.29
N ASP A 253 -11.61 -11.00 -1.01
CA ASP A 253 -11.22 -9.92 -1.91
C ASP A 253 -12.18 -9.76 -3.09
N GLU A 254 -11.86 -8.79 -3.95
CA GLU A 254 -12.63 -8.46 -5.13
C GLU A 254 -12.66 -9.60 -6.15
N ASP A 255 -11.51 -10.20 -6.44
CA ASP A 255 -11.38 -11.23 -7.45
C ASP A 255 -12.23 -12.46 -7.12
N VAL A 256 -12.12 -12.94 -5.88
CA VAL A 256 -12.92 -14.06 -5.39
C VAL A 256 -14.40 -13.69 -5.40
N CYS A 257 -14.75 -12.45 -5.06
CA CYS A 257 -16.14 -11.99 -5.07
C CYS A 257 -16.72 -11.98 -6.49
N VAL A 258 -16.01 -11.43 -7.45
CA VAL A 258 -16.46 -11.36 -8.87
C VAL A 258 -16.60 -12.76 -9.49
N ARG A 259 -15.63 -13.66 -9.22
CA ARG A 259 -15.71 -15.06 -9.63
C ARG A 259 -16.93 -15.76 -9.00
N THR A 260 -17.14 -15.57 -7.70
CA THR A 260 -18.31 -16.12 -6.99
C THR A 260 -19.62 -15.67 -7.63
N MET A 261 -19.77 -14.36 -7.87
CA MET A 261 -20.97 -13.82 -8.55
C MET A 261 -21.15 -14.40 -9.96
N THR A 262 -20.06 -14.62 -10.69
CA THR A 262 -20.08 -15.23 -12.01
C THR A 262 -20.59 -16.69 -11.93
N VAL A 263 -20.03 -17.48 -11.02
CA VAL A 263 -20.45 -18.88 -10.82
C VAL A 263 -21.93 -18.99 -10.40
N LEU A 264 -22.37 -18.12 -9.50
CA LEU A 264 -23.79 -18.10 -9.07
C LEU A 264 -24.71 -17.78 -10.25
N ARG A 265 -24.34 -16.81 -11.09
CA ARG A 265 -25.10 -16.46 -12.30
C ARG A 265 -25.13 -17.60 -13.32
N ASP A 266 -23.98 -18.27 -13.55
CA ASP A 266 -23.89 -19.43 -14.44
C ASP A 266 -24.79 -20.60 -13.99
N ASN A 267 -25.00 -20.74 -12.67
CA ASN A 267 -25.91 -21.69 -12.06
C ASN A 267 -27.39 -21.19 -12.03
N GLY A 268 -27.69 -20.07 -12.68
CA GLY A 268 -29.04 -19.51 -12.76
C GLY A 268 -29.55 -18.89 -11.44
N LEU A 269 -28.69 -18.63 -10.49
CA LEU A 269 -29.05 -18.07 -9.18
C LEU A 269 -29.00 -16.54 -9.19
N SER A 270 -30.08 -15.92 -8.73
CA SER A 270 -30.17 -14.47 -8.55
C SER A 270 -29.55 -14.01 -7.22
N ILE A 271 -28.97 -12.81 -7.22
CA ILE A 271 -28.45 -12.16 -6.01
C ILE A 271 -29.28 -10.90 -5.79
N PRO A 272 -29.86 -10.70 -4.60
CA PRO A 272 -29.78 -11.51 -3.37
C PRO A 272 -30.82 -12.63 -3.25
N GLY A 273 -31.71 -12.80 -4.24
CA GLY A 273 -32.92 -13.64 -4.14
C GLY A 273 -32.65 -15.11 -3.79
N ASP A 274 -31.74 -15.76 -4.55
CA ASP A 274 -31.39 -17.18 -4.37
C ASP A 274 -30.10 -17.37 -3.59
N ALA A 275 -29.17 -16.40 -3.68
CA ALA A 275 -27.89 -16.41 -2.97
C ALA A 275 -27.46 -14.98 -2.57
N GLN A 276 -26.71 -14.86 -1.50
CA GLN A 276 -26.18 -13.59 -0.98
C GLN A 276 -24.65 -13.57 -1.06
N VAL A 277 -24.08 -12.40 -1.40
CA VAL A 277 -22.62 -12.23 -1.52
C VAL A 277 -22.18 -10.96 -0.80
N ALA A 278 -21.07 -11.07 -0.07
CA ALA A 278 -20.40 -9.95 0.58
C ALA A 278 -18.89 -10.03 0.36
N SER A 279 -18.16 -8.91 0.53
CA SER A 279 -16.72 -8.86 0.29
C SER A 279 -15.97 -8.09 1.37
N PHE A 280 -14.76 -8.53 1.74
CA PHE A 280 -13.82 -7.76 2.54
C PHE A 280 -13.03 -6.71 1.73
N ALA A 281 -13.42 -6.47 0.48
CA ALA A 281 -12.89 -5.40 -0.35
C ALA A 281 -14.01 -4.57 -0.98
N ASP A 282 -13.87 -3.24 -0.99
CA ASP A 282 -14.85 -2.29 -1.53
C ASP A 282 -14.23 -1.49 -2.67
N THR A 283 -14.10 -2.11 -3.83
CA THR A 283 -13.60 -1.49 -5.05
C THR A 283 -14.73 -0.92 -5.91
N ASP A 284 -14.37 -0.19 -6.97
CA ASP A 284 -15.36 0.33 -7.92
C ASP A 284 -16.16 -0.79 -8.59
N GLN A 285 -15.52 -1.91 -8.87
CA GLN A 285 -16.19 -3.07 -9.46
C GLN A 285 -17.24 -3.67 -8.50
N ILE A 286 -16.92 -3.76 -7.20
CA ILE A 286 -17.81 -4.24 -6.15
C ILE A 286 -18.97 -3.27 -5.92
N ARG A 287 -18.68 -1.96 -5.92
CA ARG A 287 -19.72 -0.92 -5.75
C ARG A 287 -20.71 -0.85 -6.90
N ASN A 288 -20.22 -1.03 -8.12
CA ASN A 288 -21.00 -0.91 -9.35
C ASN A 288 -21.52 -2.25 -9.88
N ALA A 289 -21.31 -3.35 -9.15
CA ALA A 289 -21.87 -4.65 -9.49
C ALA A 289 -23.40 -4.63 -9.50
N GLN A 290 -24.02 -5.61 -10.13
CA GLN A 290 -25.48 -5.79 -10.18
C GLN A 290 -25.88 -7.12 -9.50
N PRO A 291 -26.44 -7.04 -8.29
CA PRO A 291 -26.64 -5.87 -7.45
C PRO A 291 -25.34 -5.34 -6.82
N PRO A 292 -25.32 -4.09 -6.31
CA PRO A 292 -24.18 -3.58 -5.54
C PRO A 292 -23.87 -4.44 -4.33
N VAL A 293 -22.59 -4.82 -4.17
CA VAL A 293 -22.17 -5.79 -3.15
C VAL A 293 -21.90 -5.10 -1.81
N SER A 294 -22.41 -5.70 -0.72
CA SER A 294 -22.08 -5.33 0.64
C SER A 294 -20.61 -5.57 0.89
N ALA A 295 -19.89 -4.57 1.41
CA ALA A 295 -18.44 -4.63 1.49
C ALA A 295 -17.84 -3.93 2.70
N LEU A 296 -16.64 -4.36 3.05
CA LEU A 296 -15.76 -3.69 3.99
C LEU A 296 -14.84 -2.74 3.21
N SER A 297 -14.93 -1.46 3.53
CA SER A 297 -14.19 -0.41 2.82
C SER A 297 -12.96 0.02 3.61
N PHE A 298 -11.80 -0.03 2.96
CA PHE A 298 -10.52 0.48 3.42
C PHE A 298 -10.04 1.58 2.46
N ASP A 299 -9.44 2.63 3.00
CA ASP A 299 -8.91 3.73 2.19
C ASP A 299 -7.46 3.44 1.76
N SER A 300 -7.31 2.69 0.67
CA SER A 300 -6.00 2.32 0.12
C SER A 300 -5.14 3.52 -0.30
N ALA A 301 -5.77 4.62 -0.72
CA ALA A 301 -5.06 5.82 -1.09
C ALA A 301 -4.45 6.51 0.15
N GLU A 302 -5.22 6.63 1.24
CA GLU A 302 -4.70 7.19 2.47
C GLU A 302 -3.67 6.28 3.13
N LEU A 303 -3.83 4.95 3.06
CA LEU A 303 -2.81 4.01 3.52
C LEU A 303 -1.46 4.27 2.84
N ALA A 304 -1.47 4.37 1.52
CA ALA A 304 -0.27 4.58 0.73
C ALA A 304 0.37 5.95 0.98
N ARG A 305 -0.45 7.02 1.09
CA ARG A 305 0.03 8.35 1.48
C ARG A 305 0.62 8.36 2.89
N ALA A 306 -0.09 7.77 3.86
CA ALA A 306 0.39 7.68 5.23
C ALA A 306 1.72 6.94 5.32
N ALA A 307 1.84 5.77 4.69
CA ALA A 307 3.09 5.01 4.65
C ALA A 307 4.26 5.84 4.12
N CYS A 308 4.05 6.54 2.99
CA CYS A 308 5.08 7.37 2.38
C CYS A 308 5.46 8.57 3.27
N ARG A 309 4.46 9.29 3.78
CA ARG A 309 4.65 10.46 4.64
C ARG A 309 5.40 10.10 5.94
N GLU A 310 4.90 9.10 6.65
CA GLU A 310 5.49 8.65 7.90
C GLU A 310 6.93 8.15 7.69
N PHE A 311 7.16 7.42 6.59
CA PHE A 311 8.48 6.92 6.26
C PHE A 311 9.47 8.04 5.93
N ILE A 312 9.09 9.02 5.12
CA ILE A 312 9.94 10.18 4.84
C ILE A 312 10.23 10.98 6.10
N HIS A 313 9.26 11.15 6.99
CA HIS A 313 9.50 11.81 8.28
C HIS A 313 10.49 11.03 9.13
N ALA A 314 10.34 9.73 9.25
CA ALA A 314 11.27 8.87 9.99
C ALA A 314 12.69 8.86 9.40
N LEU A 315 12.83 8.91 8.06
CA LEU A 315 14.14 9.05 7.40
C LEU A 315 14.83 10.40 7.67
N ASN A 316 14.10 11.40 8.13
CA ASN A 316 14.61 12.75 8.39
C ASN A 316 14.72 13.10 9.88
N ASP A 317 14.11 12.32 10.75
CA ASP A 317 14.09 12.52 12.20
C ASP A 317 14.11 11.18 12.93
N ASP A 318 15.25 10.81 13.49
CA ASP A 318 15.45 9.54 14.21
C ASP A 318 14.58 9.41 15.47
N SER A 319 13.98 10.52 15.94
CA SER A 319 13.06 10.52 17.08
C SER A 319 11.59 10.37 16.69
N TYR A 320 11.30 10.31 15.40
CA TYR A 320 9.93 10.20 14.87
C TYR A 320 9.33 8.82 15.19
N ASP A 321 8.13 8.80 15.77
CA ASP A 321 7.37 7.59 16.11
C ASP A 321 6.14 7.48 15.20
N PRO A 322 6.19 6.70 14.12
CA PRO A 322 5.09 6.59 13.16
C PRO A 322 3.88 5.84 13.74
N LYS A 323 2.66 6.33 13.42
CA LYS A 323 1.40 5.75 13.89
C LYS A 323 0.44 5.44 12.72
N PRO A 324 0.76 4.48 11.87
CA PRO A 324 0.07 4.32 10.60
C PRO A 324 -1.08 3.30 10.60
N LEU A 325 -1.74 3.02 11.73
CA LEU A 325 -2.90 2.15 11.75
C LEU A 325 -4.16 2.93 11.36
N LEU A 326 -4.77 2.55 10.23
CA LEU A 326 -5.94 3.19 9.66
C LEU A 326 -7.24 2.41 9.94
N GLY A 327 -8.34 3.14 10.02
CA GLY A 327 -9.66 2.58 10.25
C GLY A 327 -10.32 1.98 9.00
N TYR A 328 -11.57 1.57 9.18
CA TYR A 328 -12.39 0.92 8.15
C TYR A 328 -13.82 1.47 8.17
N LYS A 329 -14.61 1.15 7.12
CA LYS A 329 -16.04 1.47 7.04
C LYS A 329 -16.84 0.24 6.58
N VAL A 330 -17.87 -0.13 7.32
CA VAL A 330 -18.82 -1.17 6.92
C VAL A 330 -19.86 -0.57 5.97
N ARG A 331 -20.08 -1.21 4.83
CA ARG A 331 -21.03 -0.80 3.80
C ARG A 331 -21.98 -1.94 3.46
N LEU A 332 -23.18 -1.93 4.06
CA LEU A 332 -24.24 -2.88 3.69
C LEU A 332 -24.96 -2.37 2.44
N ARG A 333 -25.18 -3.26 1.46
CA ARG A 333 -25.80 -2.99 0.16
C ARG A 333 -26.77 -4.13 -0.22
N GLN A 334 -27.36 -4.03 -1.41
CA GLN A 334 -28.43 -4.90 -1.87
C GLN A 334 -28.06 -6.39 -1.91
N SER A 335 -26.81 -6.78 -2.08
CA SER A 335 -26.40 -8.17 -2.20
C SER A 335 -26.60 -9.03 -0.96
N MET A 336 -26.88 -8.42 0.18
CA MET A 336 -27.09 -9.06 1.49
C MET A 336 -28.46 -8.72 2.13
N ILE A 337 -29.28 -7.96 1.45
CA ILE A 337 -30.58 -7.49 1.98
C ILE A 337 -31.72 -8.27 1.33
#